data_d06269b9c1c0d5f490ccc9c2a1e96fc3
#
_entry.id   d06269b9c1c0d5f490ccc9c2a1e96fc3
#
_cell.length_a   1.000
_cell.length_b   1.000
_cell.length_c   1.000
_cell.angle_alpha   90.00
_cell.angle_beta   90.00
_cell.angle_gamma   90.00
#
_symmetry.space_group_name_H-M   'P 1'
#
loop_
_entity.id
_entity.type
_entity.pdbx_description
1 polymer ?
#
loop_
_entity_poly.entity_id
_entity_poly.type
_entity_poly.pdbx_seq_one_letter_code
_entity_poly.pdbx_strand_id
1 'polypeptide(L)'
;NLKKMKIGTKYNKMLRRVYYVKNIPKILSPELLKVLCEMGHSDRIVIADGNFPAESMGKNAIVIRCDGHGVPELLDAILKVFPLDIYVDKPVNLMEVMPGDTVETPIWDTYKEIVAKHDERGANAIGNIERFAFYEEAKTAYAIIATSEKLFMLISCCKKAL
;
A
#
# COMPACT_ATOMS: atom_id res chain seq x y z
N ASN A 1 -56.05 -10.74 -12.18
CA ASN A 1 -55.46 -10.95 -10.86
C ASN A 1 -53.99 -11.40 -11.02
N LEU A 2 -53.14 -10.42 -11.16
CA LEU A 2 -51.69 -10.61 -11.27
C LEU A 2 -51.11 -10.68 -9.86
N LYS A 3 -50.73 -11.86 -9.43
CA LYS A 3 -49.79 -12.03 -8.31
C LYS A 3 -48.42 -11.44 -8.71
N LYS A 4 -48.19 -10.17 -8.35
CA LYS A 4 -46.83 -9.59 -8.36
C LYS A 4 -45.97 -10.39 -7.39
N MET A 5 -45.13 -11.25 -7.95
CA MET A 5 -44.12 -11.98 -7.19
C MET A 5 -43.19 -11.01 -6.48
N LYS A 6 -43.13 -11.12 -5.16
CA LYS A 6 -42.17 -10.42 -4.30
C LYS A 6 -40.75 -11.01 -4.46
N ILE A 7 -40.13 -10.81 -5.60
CA ILE A 7 -38.75 -11.26 -5.83
C ILE A 7 -37.73 -10.22 -5.33
N GLY A 8 -38.15 -8.94 -5.17
CA GLY A 8 -37.24 -7.84 -4.84
C GLY A 8 -36.67 -7.84 -3.40
N THR A 9 -37.36 -8.45 -2.44
CA THR A 9 -37.01 -8.31 -1.00
C THR A 9 -35.94 -9.31 -0.55
N LYS A 10 -35.85 -10.46 -1.20
CA LYS A 10 -34.87 -11.51 -0.85
C LYS A 10 -33.48 -11.22 -1.45
N TYR A 11 -33.46 -10.65 -2.66
CA TYR A 11 -32.21 -10.21 -3.31
C TYR A 11 -31.56 -9.01 -2.61
N ASN A 12 -32.37 -8.03 -2.16
CA ASN A 12 -31.86 -6.89 -1.41
C ASN A 12 -31.30 -7.28 -0.01
N LYS A 13 -31.79 -8.38 0.57
CA LYS A 13 -31.27 -8.88 1.84
C LYS A 13 -29.99 -9.69 1.66
N MET A 14 -29.78 -10.30 0.49
CA MET A 14 -28.57 -11.06 0.16
C MET A 14 -27.40 -10.15 -0.23
N LEU A 15 -27.65 -9.01 -0.89
CA LEU A 15 -26.64 -8.00 -1.21
C LEU A 15 -26.12 -7.22 0.03
N ARG A 16 -26.83 -7.32 1.18
CA ARG A 16 -26.41 -6.69 2.44
C ARG A 16 -25.47 -7.55 3.30
N ARG A 17 -25.17 -8.77 2.91
CA ARG A 17 -24.20 -9.62 3.60
C ARG A 17 -22.83 -9.57 2.91
N VAL A 18 -22.28 -8.38 2.77
CA VAL A 18 -20.86 -8.25 2.56
C VAL A 18 -20.23 -8.43 3.94
N TYR A 19 -19.65 -9.59 4.20
CA TYR A 19 -18.96 -9.86 5.46
C TYR A 19 -17.65 -9.09 5.45
N TYR A 20 -17.62 -7.97 6.13
CA TYR A 20 -16.40 -7.24 6.40
C TYR A 20 -15.87 -7.66 7.77
N VAL A 21 -14.59 -7.91 7.85
CA VAL A 21 -13.93 -8.00 9.15
C VAL A 21 -13.97 -6.60 9.76
N LYS A 22 -14.42 -6.51 11.00
CA LYS A 22 -14.59 -5.22 11.68
C LYS A 22 -13.23 -4.52 11.80
N ASN A 23 -13.19 -3.23 11.50
CA ASN A 23 -12.00 -2.37 11.54
C ASN A 23 -10.91 -2.69 10.50
N ILE A 24 -11.11 -3.63 9.59
CA ILE A 24 -10.19 -3.90 8.48
C ILE A 24 -10.68 -3.12 7.24
N PRO A 25 -9.80 -2.33 6.59
CA PRO A 25 -10.12 -1.69 5.32
C PRO A 25 -10.49 -2.71 4.25
N LYS A 26 -11.56 -2.44 3.51
CA LYS A 26 -12.11 -3.37 2.50
C LYS A 26 -11.18 -3.64 1.33
N ILE A 27 -10.27 -2.70 1.05
CA ILE A 27 -9.29 -2.78 -0.02
C ILE A 27 -8.18 -3.81 0.28
N LEU A 28 -7.96 -4.13 1.57
CA LEU A 28 -6.97 -5.13 1.96
C LEU A 28 -7.51 -6.53 1.68
N SER A 29 -6.94 -7.19 0.67
CA SER A 29 -7.28 -8.58 0.35
C SER A 29 -6.84 -9.52 1.49
N PRO A 30 -7.46 -10.72 1.62
CA PRO A 30 -7.02 -11.73 2.58
C PRO A 30 -5.54 -12.09 2.41
N GLU A 31 -5.04 -12.12 1.17
CA GLU A 31 -3.64 -12.39 0.85
C GLU A 31 -2.72 -11.29 1.38
N LEU A 32 -3.08 -10.02 1.13
CA LEU A 32 -2.32 -8.88 1.64
C LEU A 32 -2.32 -8.85 3.18
N LEU A 33 -3.48 -9.08 3.81
CA LEU A 33 -3.57 -9.15 5.27
C LEU A 33 -2.70 -10.28 5.85
N LYS A 34 -2.68 -11.45 5.22
CA LYS A 34 -1.80 -12.56 5.60
C LYS A 34 -0.34 -12.11 5.59
N VAL A 35 0.10 -11.49 4.51
CA VAL A 35 1.47 -10.98 4.37
C VAL A 35 1.79 -9.97 5.46
N LEU A 36 0.93 -8.98 5.70
CA LEU A 36 1.13 -7.99 6.76
C LEU A 36 1.22 -8.62 8.15
N CYS A 37 0.49 -9.72 8.40
CA CYS A 37 0.54 -10.45 9.66
C CYS A 37 1.82 -11.29 9.80
N GLU A 38 2.34 -11.84 8.71
CA GLU A 38 3.55 -12.68 8.70
C GLU A 38 4.84 -11.86 8.80
N MET A 39 4.83 -10.60 8.38
CA MET A 39 6.00 -9.72 8.43
C MET A 39 6.48 -9.53 9.86
N GLY A 40 7.79 -9.68 10.05
CA GLY A 40 8.48 -9.46 11.31
C GLY A 40 9.14 -8.08 11.42
N HIS A 41 9.87 -7.88 12.52
CA HIS A 41 10.67 -6.67 12.71
C HIS A 41 11.73 -6.52 11.61
N SER A 42 11.89 -5.31 11.11
CA SER A 42 12.77 -4.95 9.98
C SER A 42 12.34 -5.45 8.62
N ASP A 43 11.26 -6.23 8.49
CA ASP A 43 10.71 -6.55 7.17
C ASP A 43 10.16 -5.30 6.48
N ARG A 44 10.29 -5.29 5.18
CA ARG A 44 9.88 -4.15 4.34
C ARG A 44 8.82 -4.56 3.34
N ILE A 45 7.90 -3.63 3.09
CA ILE A 45 6.92 -3.73 2.02
C ILE A 45 7.14 -2.59 1.03
N VAL A 46 7.06 -2.89 -0.25
CA VAL A 46 7.11 -1.90 -1.34
C VAL A 46 5.73 -1.76 -1.92
N ILE A 47 5.24 -0.54 -2.06
CA ILE A 47 4.01 -0.23 -2.80
C ILE A 47 4.44 0.45 -4.09
N ALA A 48 4.22 -0.22 -5.20
CA ALA A 48 4.80 0.12 -6.49
C ALA A 48 3.75 0.64 -7.47
N ASP A 49 4.13 1.63 -8.27
CA ASP A 49 3.32 2.13 -9.38
C ASP A 49 3.18 1.11 -10.52
N GLY A 50 2.34 1.43 -11.51
CA GLY A 50 2.04 0.53 -12.62
C GLY A 50 3.20 0.26 -13.58
N ASN A 51 4.29 1.02 -13.49
CA ASN A 51 5.48 0.86 -14.34
C ASN A 51 6.61 0.09 -13.64
N PHE A 52 6.50 -0.10 -12.33
CA PHE A 52 7.53 -0.81 -11.58
C PHE A 52 7.58 -2.28 -12.01
N PRO A 53 8.77 -2.82 -12.28
CA PRO A 53 8.94 -4.21 -12.69
C PRO A 53 8.81 -5.17 -11.50
N ALA A 54 7.62 -5.23 -10.88
CA ALA A 54 7.37 -5.93 -9.62
C ALA A 54 7.78 -7.41 -9.68
N GLU A 55 7.45 -8.11 -10.77
CA GLU A 55 7.75 -9.54 -10.92
C GLU A 55 9.27 -9.80 -11.04
N SER A 56 10.00 -8.95 -11.76
CA SER A 56 11.43 -9.14 -11.93
C SER A 56 12.24 -8.70 -10.71
N MET A 57 11.78 -7.66 -10.00
CA MET A 57 12.39 -7.23 -8.74
C MET A 57 12.01 -8.15 -7.58
N GLY A 58 10.78 -8.64 -7.58
CA GLY A 58 10.21 -9.47 -6.53
C GLY A 58 10.52 -10.96 -6.63
N LYS A 59 11.60 -11.37 -7.30
CA LYS A 59 11.96 -12.80 -7.43
C LYS A 59 12.06 -13.54 -6.10
N ASN A 60 12.47 -12.83 -5.04
CA ASN A 60 12.59 -13.35 -3.69
C ASN A 60 11.55 -12.77 -2.73
N ALA A 61 10.62 -11.97 -3.22
CA ALA A 61 9.56 -11.33 -2.46
C ALA A 61 8.19 -11.93 -2.84
N ILE A 62 7.20 -11.71 -1.98
CA ILE A 62 5.81 -12.02 -2.30
C ILE A 62 5.25 -10.87 -3.13
N VAL A 63 4.91 -11.10 -4.38
CA VAL A 63 4.28 -10.09 -5.24
C VAL A 63 2.77 -10.19 -5.12
N ILE A 64 2.13 -9.11 -4.68
CA ILE A 64 0.66 -9.01 -4.58
C ILE A 64 0.16 -7.97 -5.56
N ARG A 65 -0.70 -8.37 -6.46
CA ARG A 65 -1.32 -7.45 -7.41
C ARG A 65 -2.57 -6.80 -6.82
N CYS A 66 -2.58 -5.47 -6.89
CA CYS A 66 -3.71 -4.62 -6.50
C CYS A 66 -4.13 -3.77 -7.70
N ASP A 67 -4.38 -4.42 -8.84
CA ASP A 67 -4.79 -3.74 -10.07
C ASP A 67 -6.09 -2.97 -9.87
N GLY A 68 -6.18 -1.80 -10.49
CA GLY A 68 -7.32 -0.89 -10.35
C GLY A 68 -7.26 0.03 -9.13
N HIS A 69 -6.25 -0.14 -8.26
CA HIS A 69 -6.03 0.69 -7.07
C HIS A 69 -4.78 1.57 -7.23
N GLY A 70 -4.86 2.77 -6.65
CA GLY A 70 -3.72 3.68 -6.57
C GLY A 70 -2.90 3.46 -5.29
N VAL A 71 -1.69 4.00 -5.28
CA VAL A 71 -0.79 3.93 -4.10
C VAL A 71 -1.38 4.64 -2.88
N PRO A 72 -1.98 5.86 -2.96
CA PRO A 72 -2.49 6.56 -1.78
C PRO A 72 -3.52 5.76 -0.99
N GLU A 73 -4.50 5.17 -1.65
CA GLU A 73 -5.56 4.43 -0.96
C GLU A 73 -5.05 3.14 -0.30
N LEU A 74 -4.07 2.47 -0.92
CA LEU A 74 -3.43 1.29 -0.35
C LEU A 74 -2.52 1.67 0.81
N LEU A 75 -1.77 2.76 0.71
CA LEU A 75 -0.94 3.27 1.80
C LEU A 75 -1.78 3.59 3.03
N ASP A 76 -2.88 4.35 2.87
CA ASP A 76 -3.78 4.68 3.98
C ASP A 76 -4.37 3.42 4.63
N ALA A 77 -4.80 2.46 3.80
CA ALA A 77 -5.37 1.20 4.29
C ALA A 77 -4.34 0.33 5.04
N ILE A 78 -3.11 0.24 4.52
CA ILE A 78 -2.04 -0.53 5.14
C ILE A 78 -1.64 0.11 6.47
N LEU A 79 -1.37 1.41 6.51
CA LEU A 79 -0.94 2.10 7.72
C LEU A 79 -1.99 2.07 8.85
N LYS A 80 -3.26 1.88 8.52
CA LYS A 80 -4.31 1.69 9.52
C LYS A 80 -4.13 0.42 10.36
N VAL A 81 -3.51 -0.61 9.83
CA VAL A 81 -3.35 -1.92 10.47
C VAL A 81 -1.88 -2.32 10.67
N PHE A 82 -0.96 -1.55 10.13
CA PHE A 82 0.47 -1.86 10.07
C PHE A 82 1.28 -0.72 10.72
N PRO A 83 1.77 -0.91 11.94
CA PRO A 83 2.54 0.12 12.63
C PRO A 83 3.92 0.29 11.97
N LEU A 84 4.36 1.54 11.88
CA LEU A 84 5.70 1.87 11.42
C LEU A 84 6.75 1.63 12.51
N ASP A 85 7.96 1.31 12.10
CA ASP A 85 9.08 1.09 13.01
C ASP A 85 9.45 2.39 13.74
N ILE A 86 9.43 2.34 15.07
CA ILE A 86 9.76 3.49 15.93
C ILE A 86 11.27 3.65 16.15
N TYR A 87 12.07 2.62 15.87
CA TYR A 87 13.53 2.65 16.01
C TYR A 87 14.23 3.20 14.77
N VAL A 88 13.50 3.48 13.71
CA VAL A 88 14.00 4.04 12.46
C VAL A 88 13.44 5.43 12.26
N ASP A 89 14.30 6.42 12.07
CA ASP A 89 13.87 7.82 11.89
C ASP A 89 12.95 7.99 10.67
N LYS A 90 13.26 7.31 9.59
CA LYS A 90 12.55 7.39 8.30
C LYS A 90 12.02 6.00 7.89
N PRO A 91 10.94 5.51 8.53
CA PRO A 91 10.39 4.20 8.21
C PRO A 91 9.62 4.16 6.88
N VAL A 92 9.28 5.30 6.32
CA VAL A 92 8.67 5.44 4.99
C VAL A 92 9.66 6.14 4.09
N ASN A 93 9.96 5.57 2.93
CA ASN A 93 10.88 6.18 1.99
C ASN A 93 10.25 6.33 0.61
N LEU A 94 10.50 7.44 -0.03
CA LEU A 94 10.11 7.74 -1.41
C LEU A 94 11.33 7.60 -2.31
N MET A 95 11.14 7.05 -3.50
CA MET A 95 12.20 7.04 -4.50
C MET A 95 12.40 8.47 -5.03
N GLU A 96 13.63 8.95 -5.02
CA GLU A 96 13.97 10.28 -5.53
C GLU A 96 13.74 10.40 -7.04
N VAL A 97 13.36 11.60 -7.45
CA VAL A 97 13.35 12.00 -8.86
C VAL A 97 14.79 12.12 -9.34
N MET A 98 15.08 11.62 -10.54
CA MET A 98 16.42 11.71 -11.11
C MET A 98 16.83 13.16 -11.32
N PRO A 99 18.09 13.51 -11.03
CA PRO A 99 18.60 14.85 -11.31
C PRO A 99 18.41 15.22 -12.80
N GLY A 100 17.76 16.36 -13.03
CA GLY A 100 17.44 16.84 -14.38
C GLY A 100 16.09 16.40 -14.94
N ASP A 101 15.35 15.56 -14.21
CA ASP A 101 13.99 15.21 -14.55
C ASP A 101 13.02 16.28 -14.05
N THR A 102 12.08 16.71 -14.91
CA THR A 102 11.10 17.76 -14.59
C THR A 102 9.77 17.20 -14.08
N VAL A 103 9.80 16.01 -13.49
CA VAL A 103 8.60 15.36 -13.00
C VAL A 103 8.07 16.08 -11.76
N GLU A 104 6.86 16.62 -11.85
CA GLU A 104 6.15 17.13 -10.68
C GLU A 104 5.67 15.99 -9.79
N THR A 105 5.77 16.16 -8.48
CA THR A 105 5.47 15.14 -7.48
C THR A 105 4.31 15.51 -6.54
N PRO A 106 3.15 15.98 -7.04
CA PRO A 106 2.04 16.43 -6.19
C PRO A 106 1.52 15.30 -5.28
N ILE A 107 1.68 14.05 -5.69
CA ILE A 107 1.28 12.87 -4.93
C ILE A 107 2.07 12.73 -3.62
N TRP A 108 3.28 13.28 -3.52
CA TRP A 108 4.09 13.23 -2.29
C TRP A 108 3.44 14.00 -1.13
N ASP A 109 2.73 15.09 -1.42
CA ASP A 109 2.01 15.82 -0.39
C ASP A 109 0.83 15.00 0.15
N THR A 110 0.15 14.26 -0.73
CA THR A 110 -0.86 13.28 -0.33
C THR A 110 -0.27 12.19 0.57
N TYR A 111 0.93 11.69 0.26
CA TYR A 111 1.61 10.70 1.10
C TYR A 111 1.99 11.24 2.48
N LYS A 112 2.49 12.49 2.55
CA LYS A 112 2.78 13.15 3.83
C LYS A 112 1.52 13.29 4.69
N GLU A 113 0.40 13.68 4.09
CA GLU A 113 -0.88 13.78 4.77
C GLU A 113 -1.37 12.41 5.28
N ILE A 114 -1.21 11.36 4.48
CA ILE A 114 -1.61 10.00 4.87
C ILE A 114 -0.73 9.52 6.04
N VAL A 115 0.59 9.64 5.93
CA VAL A 115 1.50 9.21 7.00
C VAL A 115 1.22 9.97 8.29
N ALA A 116 0.95 11.28 8.21
CA ALA A 116 0.63 12.11 9.36
C ALA A 116 -0.67 11.70 10.09
N LYS A 117 -1.58 10.98 9.44
CA LYS A 117 -2.79 10.43 10.11
C LYS A 117 -2.49 9.19 10.95
N HIS A 118 -1.41 8.47 10.65
CA HIS A 118 -1.13 7.16 11.22
C HIS A 118 0.14 7.11 12.08
N ASP A 119 1.01 8.12 11.98
CA ASP A 119 2.26 8.21 12.73
C ASP A 119 2.45 9.61 13.29
N GLU A 120 2.75 9.70 14.58
CA GLU A 120 2.90 10.98 15.30
C GLU A 120 4.06 11.83 14.77
N ARG A 121 5.07 11.22 14.13
CA ARG A 121 6.17 11.94 13.48
C ARG A 121 5.71 12.70 12.25
N GLY A 122 4.53 12.38 11.70
CA GLY A 122 3.97 13.03 10.53
C GLY A 122 4.90 12.92 9.31
N ALA A 123 5.06 14.02 8.59
CA ALA A 123 5.96 14.09 7.43
C ALA A 123 7.43 13.78 7.77
N ASN A 124 7.83 13.91 9.04
CA ASN A 124 9.19 13.57 9.47
C ASN A 124 9.48 12.06 9.42
N ALA A 125 8.47 11.21 9.41
CA ALA A 125 8.62 9.76 9.20
C ALA A 125 9.01 9.40 7.77
N ILE A 126 8.97 10.37 6.83
CA ILE A 126 9.26 10.14 5.42
C ILE A 126 10.70 10.56 5.11
N GLY A 127 11.42 9.67 4.45
CA GLY A 127 12.72 9.90 3.83
C GLY A 127 12.67 9.76 2.32
N ASN A 128 13.78 10.07 1.68
CA ASN A 128 13.98 9.85 0.25
C ASN A 128 15.17 8.91 0.06
N ILE A 129 15.08 8.05 -0.94
CA ILE A 129 16.14 7.14 -1.33
C ILE A 129 16.43 7.32 -2.82
N GLU A 130 17.71 7.39 -3.14
CA GLU A 130 18.17 7.42 -4.53
C GLU A 130 17.62 6.21 -5.31
N ARG A 131 17.33 6.40 -6.59
CA ARG A 131 16.61 5.44 -7.43
C ARG A 131 17.24 4.05 -7.45
N PHE A 132 18.54 3.94 -7.64
CA PHE A 132 19.20 2.63 -7.71
C PHE A 132 19.28 1.96 -6.35
N ALA A 133 19.51 2.72 -5.29
CA ALA A 133 19.43 2.23 -3.91
C ALA A 133 18.02 1.72 -3.58
N PHE A 134 16.97 2.41 -4.07
CA PHE A 134 15.59 1.94 -3.94
C PHE A 134 15.37 0.58 -4.60
N TYR A 135 15.88 0.38 -5.82
CA TYR A 135 15.77 -0.92 -6.50
C TYR A 135 16.51 -2.04 -5.74
N GLU A 136 17.68 -1.75 -5.17
CA GLU A 136 18.39 -2.75 -4.34
C GLU A 136 17.61 -3.08 -3.06
N GLU A 137 17.01 -2.09 -2.40
CA GLU A 137 16.12 -2.35 -1.26
C GLU A 137 14.87 -3.15 -1.65
N ALA A 138 14.26 -2.85 -2.80
CA ALA A 138 13.09 -3.57 -3.28
C ALA A 138 13.35 -5.06 -3.51
N LYS A 139 14.56 -5.44 -3.96
CA LYS A 139 14.96 -6.85 -4.13
C LYS A 139 14.99 -7.63 -2.82
N THR A 140 15.15 -6.94 -1.69
CA THR A 140 15.20 -7.54 -0.35
C THR A 140 13.90 -7.37 0.42
N ALA A 141 12.89 -6.77 -0.19
CA ALA A 141 11.59 -6.58 0.45
C ALA A 141 10.90 -7.93 0.73
N TYR A 142 10.16 -8.01 1.82
CA TYR A 142 9.31 -9.16 2.13
C TYR A 142 8.18 -9.31 1.10
N ALA A 143 7.57 -8.18 0.74
CA ALA A 143 6.52 -8.15 -0.26
C ALA A 143 6.57 -6.89 -1.13
N ILE A 144 6.10 -7.03 -2.37
CA ILE A 144 5.89 -5.94 -3.32
C ILE A 144 4.41 -5.91 -3.71
N ILE A 145 3.75 -4.80 -3.48
CA ILE A 145 2.37 -4.55 -3.87
C ILE A 145 2.40 -3.80 -5.19
N ALA A 146 1.98 -4.46 -6.26
CA ALA A 146 1.90 -3.87 -7.59
C ALA A 146 0.52 -3.21 -7.78
N THR A 147 0.51 -1.89 -8.02
CA THR A 147 -0.72 -1.11 -8.19
C THR A 147 -0.91 -0.65 -9.64
N SER A 148 -2.03 0.02 -9.89
CA SER A 148 -2.30 0.70 -11.16
C SER A 148 -2.05 2.21 -11.07
N GLU A 149 -1.20 2.67 -10.13
CA GLU A 149 -0.83 4.07 -10.02
C GLU A 149 -0.16 4.54 -11.31
N LYS A 150 -0.63 5.66 -11.85
CA LYS A 150 -0.14 6.21 -13.13
C LYS A 150 0.97 7.23 -12.97
N LEU A 151 1.05 7.84 -11.80
CA LEU A 151 2.11 8.79 -11.51
C LEU A 151 3.40 8.01 -11.22
N PHE A 152 4.49 8.41 -11.88
CA PHE A 152 5.82 7.78 -11.78
C PHE A 152 6.43 7.99 -10.39
N MET A 153 5.83 7.43 -9.36
CA MET A 153 6.27 7.64 -7.99
C MET A 153 6.08 6.40 -7.15
N LEU A 154 7.20 5.78 -6.85
CA LEU A 154 7.27 4.64 -5.96
C LEU A 154 7.33 5.10 -4.51
N ILE A 155 6.47 4.55 -3.70
CA ILE A 155 6.66 4.54 -2.27
C ILE A 155 7.30 3.24 -1.89
N SER A 156 8.33 3.37 -1.11
CA SER A 156 8.96 2.21 -0.54
C SER A 156 8.67 2.03 0.92
N CYS A 157 8.93 0.91 1.31
CA CYS A 157 9.45 0.34 2.54
C CYS A 157 8.92 0.98 3.82
N CYS A 158 7.77 0.54 4.28
CA CYS A 158 7.39 0.68 5.67
C CYS A 158 8.06 -0.48 6.44
N LYS A 159 8.88 -0.17 7.45
CA LYS A 159 9.35 -1.18 8.39
C LYS A 159 8.27 -1.41 9.45
N LYS A 160 8.01 -2.65 9.79
CA LYS A 160 7.09 -3.01 10.87
C LYS A 160 7.75 -2.78 12.21
N ALA A 161 7.05 -2.10 13.14
CA ALA A 161 7.46 -2.00 14.53
C ALA A 161 7.38 -3.35 15.26
N LEU A 162 8.14 -3.50 16.32
CA LEU A 162 8.03 -4.61 17.25
C LEU A 162 6.69 -4.64 17.97
#